data_311ef423780d6636b0832c4195573468
#
_entry.id   311ef423780d6636b0832c4195573468
#
_cell.length_a   1.000
_cell.length_b   1.000
_cell.length_c   1.000
_cell.angle_alpha   90.00
_cell.angle_beta   90.00
_cell.angle_gamma   90.00
#
_symmetry.space_group_name_H-M   'P 1'
#
loop_
_entity.id
_entity.type
_entity.pdbx_description
1 polymer ?
#
loop_
_entity_poly.entity_id
_entity_poly.type
_entity_poly.pdbx_seq_one_letter_code
_entity_poly.pdbx_strand_id
1 'polypeptide(L)'
;SGDRLNTFYIYDSFSEKLEQLRREKKEKEREIRKQQKVGKELVKQKYGLSLTPKFEMLVSKSDRQSIKMIDEISEMTRTDEDYMSVTFSLTATEEVENLMKVCDQLMTAIEDEELNVREKLSEEISKYEAVLLENCRRIGELDITLSKALYAEKHNCVMPEIADEHILEFEDG
;
A
#
# COMPACT_ATOMS: atom_id res chain seq x y z
N SER A 1 13.28 -2.44 -11.01
CA SER A 1 12.11 -1.60 -11.29
C SER A 1 10.90 -2.26 -10.67
N GLY A 2 10.59 -1.85 -9.45
CA GLY A 2 9.39 -2.31 -8.78
C GLY A 2 8.19 -1.57 -9.34
N ASP A 3 7.34 -2.27 -10.04
CA ASP A 3 6.00 -1.81 -10.30
C ASP A 3 5.32 -1.57 -8.95
N ARG A 4 5.28 -0.31 -8.53
CA ARG A 4 4.31 0.13 -7.56
C ARG A 4 2.96 0.01 -8.25
N LEU A 5 2.32 -1.14 -8.13
CA LEU A 5 0.90 -1.25 -8.34
C LEU A 5 0.29 -0.15 -7.47
N ASN A 6 -0.23 0.90 -8.10
CA ASN A 6 -1.07 1.86 -7.44
C ASN A 6 -2.32 1.10 -7.00
N THR A 7 -2.24 0.48 -5.83
CA THR A 7 -3.39 -0.18 -5.23
C THR A 7 -4.40 0.91 -4.91
N PHE A 8 -5.45 0.91 -5.68
CA PHE A 8 -6.57 1.83 -5.46
C PHE A 8 -7.14 1.54 -4.08
N TYR A 9 -7.02 2.53 -3.18
CA TYR A 9 -7.54 2.40 -1.82
C TYR A 9 -9.06 2.57 -1.82
N ILE A 10 -9.76 1.58 -1.31
CA ILE A 10 -11.22 1.63 -1.14
C ILE A 10 -11.52 2.19 0.25
N TYR A 11 -12.22 3.32 0.28
CA TYR A 11 -12.65 3.94 1.54
C TYR A 11 -13.77 3.14 2.20
N ASP A 12 -13.82 3.20 3.52
CA ASP A 12 -14.83 2.51 4.33
C ASP A 12 -16.26 2.93 4.00
N SER A 13 -16.45 4.16 3.49
CA SER A 13 -17.75 4.69 3.04
C SER A 13 -18.39 3.92 1.89
N PHE A 14 -17.67 3.07 1.18
CA PHE A 14 -18.22 2.26 0.08
C PHE A 14 -18.88 0.96 0.55
N SER A 15 -18.58 0.49 1.77
CA SER A 15 -19.15 -0.74 2.33
C SER A 15 -19.10 -0.69 3.85
N GLU A 16 -20.28 -0.75 4.49
CA GLU A 16 -20.41 -0.86 5.94
C GLU A 16 -19.71 -2.14 6.47
N LYS A 17 -19.76 -3.20 5.68
CA LYS A 17 -19.08 -4.47 6.00
C LYS A 17 -17.57 -4.29 6.01
N LEU A 18 -17.00 -3.56 5.04
CA LEU A 18 -15.57 -3.25 5.00
C LEU A 18 -15.14 -2.44 6.22
N GLU A 19 -15.92 -1.44 6.62
CA GLU A 19 -15.67 -0.65 7.82
C GLU A 19 -15.65 -1.53 9.07
N GLN A 20 -16.65 -2.42 9.21
CA GLN A 20 -16.74 -3.33 10.36
C GLN A 20 -15.54 -4.28 10.44
N LEU A 21 -15.17 -4.92 9.33
CA LEU A 21 -14.02 -5.84 9.26
C LEU A 21 -12.71 -5.15 9.62
N ARG A 22 -12.47 -3.97 9.09
CA ARG A 22 -11.26 -3.18 9.40
C ARG A 22 -11.22 -2.72 10.84
N ARG A 23 -12.36 -2.34 11.41
CA ARG A 23 -12.46 -1.98 12.83
C ARG A 23 -12.17 -3.18 13.72
N GLU A 24 -12.78 -4.32 13.44
CA GLU A 24 -12.56 -5.55 14.19
C GLU A 24 -11.08 -5.99 14.14
N LYS A 25 -10.47 -6.00 12.94
CA LYS A 25 -9.04 -6.30 12.79
C LYS A 25 -8.18 -5.37 13.65
N LYS A 26 -8.45 -4.07 13.63
CA LYS A 26 -7.72 -3.08 14.42
C LYS A 26 -7.86 -3.29 15.93
N GLU A 27 -9.01 -3.76 16.39
CA GLU A 27 -9.24 -4.13 17.79
C GLU A 27 -8.41 -5.34 18.18
N LYS A 28 -8.38 -6.40 17.34
CA LYS A 28 -7.55 -7.58 17.57
C LYS A 28 -6.06 -7.27 17.56
N GLU A 29 -5.59 -6.45 16.64
CA GLU A 29 -4.20 -5.96 16.62
C GLU A 29 -3.83 -5.19 17.89
N ARG A 30 -4.74 -4.40 18.44
CA ARG A 30 -4.52 -3.70 19.72
C ARG A 30 -4.43 -4.69 20.89
N GLU A 31 -5.24 -5.73 20.89
CA GLU A 31 -5.23 -6.78 21.89
C GLU A 31 -3.90 -7.56 21.84
N ILE A 32 -3.45 -7.97 20.66
CA ILE A 32 -2.13 -8.58 20.46
C ILE A 32 -1.02 -7.69 21.02
N ARG A 33 -1.00 -6.41 20.65
CA ARG A 33 0.02 -5.46 21.15
C ARG A 33 -0.02 -5.29 22.67
N LYS A 34 -1.20 -5.34 23.27
CA LYS A 34 -1.35 -5.28 24.74
C LYS A 34 -0.71 -6.51 25.39
N GLN A 35 -1.00 -7.70 24.89
CA GLN A 35 -0.42 -8.95 25.36
C GLN A 35 1.12 -8.97 25.22
N GLN A 36 1.61 -8.57 24.05
CA GLN A 36 3.07 -8.47 23.79
C GLN A 36 3.77 -7.48 24.73
N LYS A 37 3.12 -6.36 25.08
CA LYS A 37 3.67 -5.42 26.07
C LYS A 37 3.77 -6.04 27.46
N VAL A 38 2.78 -6.82 27.87
CA VAL A 38 2.80 -7.57 29.14
C VAL A 38 3.96 -8.57 29.13
N GLY A 39 4.12 -9.33 28.06
CA GLY A 39 5.25 -10.26 27.90
C GLY A 39 6.60 -9.57 27.95
N LYS A 40 6.74 -8.41 27.28
CA LYS A 40 7.95 -7.61 27.32
C LYS A 40 8.33 -7.15 28.72
N GLU A 41 7.35 -6.67 29.50
CA GLU A 41 7.60 -6.25 30.89
C GLU A 41 7.95 -7.45 31.78
N LEU A 42 7.35 -8.62 31.57
CA LEU A 42 7.67 -9.84 32.27
C LEU A 42 9.11 -10.29 32.02
N VAL A 43 9.55 -10.32 30.75
CA VAL A 43 10.93 -10.66 30.37
C VAL A 43 11.92 -9.67 30.97
N LYS A 44 11.58 -8.37 30.97
CA LYS A 44 12.40 -7.33 31.59
C LYS A 44 12.55 -7.52 33.12
N GLN A 45 11.44 -7.80 33.80
CA GLN A 45 11.46 -7.98 35.27
C GLN A 45 12.18 -9.28 35.68
N LYS A 46 11.92 -10.37 34.95
CA LYS A 46 12.44 -11.70 35.30
C LYS A 46 13.90 -11.90 34.93
N TYR A 47 14.31 -11.39 33.77
CA TYR A 47 15.63 -11.64 33.19
C TYR A 47 16.47 -10.40 32.96
N GLY A 48 15.95 -9.20 33.22
CA GLY A 48 16.65 -7.93 32.98
C GLY A 48 16.84 -7.57 31.49
N LEU A 49 16.21 -8.32 30.56
CA LEU A 49 16.36 -8.10 29.14
C LEU A 49 15.48 -6.97 28.63
N SER A 50 16.05 -6.11 27.78
CA SER A 50 15.31 -4.99 27.17
C SER A 50 15.05 -5.26 25.70
N LEU A 51 13.76 -5.41 25.34
CA LEU A 51 13.34 -5.61 23.97
C LEU A 51 13.07 -4.29 23.25
N THR A 52 13.27 -4.27 21.94
CA THR A 52 12.93 -3.14 21.07
C THR A 52 11.40 -2.88 21.05
N PRO A 53 10.93 -1.79 20.41
CA PRO A 53 9.49 -1.60 20.16
C PRO A 53 8.84 -2.68 19.28
N LYS A 54 9.65 -3.47 18.56
CA LYS A 54 9.20 -4.63 17.76
C LYS A 54 9.18 -5.94 18.56
N PHE A 55 9.43 -5.88 19.87
CA PHE A 55 9.52 -7.04 20.77
C PHE A 55 10.69 -7.99 20.43
N GLU A 56 11.74 -7.46 19.87
CA GLU A 56 12.93 -8.17 19.42
C GLU A 56 14.17 -7.68 20.17
N MET A 57 15.20 -8.50 20.19
CA MET A 57 16.53 -8.18 20.74
C MET A 57 17.61 -8.76 19.83
N LEU A 58 18.59 -7.92 19.46
CA LEU A 58 19.77 -8.36 18.72
C LEU A 58 20.91 -8.65 19.69
N VAL A 59 21.55 -9.78 19.50
CA VAL A 59 22.73 -10.20 20.26
C VAL A 59 23.88 -10.51 19.30
N SER A 60 25.05 -9.92 19.55
CA SER A 60 26.23 -10.20 18.72
C SER A 60 26.66 -11.66 18.86
N LYS A 61 27.06 -12.30 17.75
CA LYS A 61 27.63 -13.67 17.76
C LYS A 61 28.93 -13.81 18.55
N SER A 62 29.61 -12.71 18.82
CA SER A 62 30.76 -12.69 19.71
C SER A 62 30.38 -12.96 21.18
N ASP A 63 29.13 -12.63 21.57
CA ASP A 63 28.60 -12.84 22.93
C ASP A 63 27.88 -14.20 23.05
N ARG A 64 28.66 -15.26 22.96
CA ARG A 64 28.13 -16.64 23.04
C ARG A 64 27.47 -16.96 24.39
N GLN A 65 27.84 -16.25 25.44
CA GLN A 65 27.30 -16.49 26.78
C GLN A 65 25.87 -15.96 26.87
N SER A 66 25.63 -14.73 26.41
CA SER A 66 24.29 -14.15 26.33
C SER A 66 23.36 -14.94 25.40
N ILE A 67 23.87 -15.41 24.25
CA ILE A 67 23.08 -16.23 23.33
C ILE A 67 22.60 -17.51 24.03
N LYS A 68 23.50 -18.24 24.70
CA LYS A 68 23.12 -19.48 25.42
C LYS A 68 22.07 -19.19 26.53
N MET A 69 22.31 -18.14 27.29
CA MET A 69 21.37 -17.74 28.35
C MET A 69 19.98 -17.44 27.81
N ILE A 70 19.88 -16.74 26.68
CA ILE A 70 18.60 -16.37 26.08
C ILE A 70 17.93 -17.57 25.42
N ASP A 71 18.68 -18.49 24.80
CA ASP A 71 18.16 -19.73 24.23
C ASP A 71 17.47 -20.65 25.28
N GLU A 72 17.83 -20.52 26.57
CA GLU A 72 17.22 -21.25 27.68
C GLU A 72 15.93 -20.59 28.20
N ILE A 73 15.60 -19.38 27.73
CA ILE A 73 14.41 -18.64 28.16
C ILE A 73 13.21 -19.05 27.30
N SER A 74 12.21 -19.69 27.90
CA SER A 74 11.01 -20.16 27.21
C SER A 74 10.16 -19.04 26.58
N GLU A 75 10.24 -17.83 27.13
CA GLU A 75 9.55 -16.64 26.65
C GLU A 75 10.24 -15.96 25.47
N MET A 76 11.41 -16.48 25.04
CA MET A 76 12.17 -15.95 23.91
C MET A 76 12.41 -17.03 22.86
N THR A 77 12.31 -16.66 21.59
CA THR A 77 12.54 -17.55 20.45
C THR A 77 13.52 -16.90 19.49
N ARG A 78 14.51 -17.68 19.01
CA ARG A 78 15.42 -17.26 17.95
C ARG A 78 14.61 -17.18 16.63
N THR A 79 14.58 -16.00 16.04
CA THR A 79 13.77 -15.75 14.82
C THR A 79 14.61 -15.51 13.58
N ASP A 80 15.82 -14.96 13.75
CA ASP A 80 16.70 -14.70 12.62
C ASP A 80 18.17 -14.78 13.05
N GLU A 81 19.04 -15.09 12.11
CA GLU A 81 20.46 -15.17 12.32
C GLU A 81 21.22 -14.69 11.08
N ASP A 82 21.97 -13.62 11.22
CA ASP A 82 22.86 -13.12 10.19
C ASP A 82 24.34 -13.46 10.50
N TYR A 83 25.26 -12.94 9.68
CA TYR A 83 26.69 -13.20 9.87
C TYR A 83 27.26 -12.68 11.20
N MET A 84 26.70 -11.58 11.73
CA MET A 84 27.22 -10.83 12.87
C MET A 84 26.39 -10.98 14.14
N SER A 85 25.09 -11.29 14.00
CA SER A 85 24.14 -11.26 15.11
C SER A 85 23.08 -12.35 15.04
N VAL A 86 22.44 -12.56 16.18
CA VAL A 86 21.26 -13.42 16.35
C VAL A 86 20.12 -12.55 16.86
N THR A 87 18.96 -12.66 16.23
CA THR A 87 17.74 -11.96 16.64
C THR A 87 16.85 -12.90 17.44
N PHE A 88 16.49 -12.47 18.62
CA PHE A 88 15.52 -13.12 19.47
C PHE A 88 14.25 -12.29 19.52
N SER A 89 13.11 -12.93 19.42
CA SER A 89 11.78 -12.30 19.55
C SER A 89 11.04 -12.89 20.75
N LEU A 90 10.10 -12.11 21.28
CA LEU A 90 9.19 -12.59 22.30
C LEU A 90 8.36 -13.75 21.75
N THR A 91 8.37 -14.90 22.44
CA THR A 91 7.57 -16.06 22.08
C THR A 91 6.07 -15.71 22.16
N ALA A 92 5.33 -15.99 21.09
CA ALA A 92 3.89 -15.81 21.09
C ALA A 92 3.24 -16.83 22.04
N THR A 93 2.35 -16.35 22.89
CA THR A 93 1.50 -17.25 23.68
C THR A 93 0.42 -17.85 22.78
N GLU A 94 -0.16 -18.99 23.17
CA GLU A 94 -1.27 -19.62 22.44
C GLU A 94 -2.43 -18.64 22.19
N GLU A 95 -2.71 -17.76 23.14
CA GLU A 95 -3.71 -16.71 23.00
C GLU A 95 -3.34 -15.69 21.90
N VAL A 96 -2.08 -15.25 21.85
CA VAL A 96 -1.59 -14.35 20.80
C VAL A 96 -1.59 -15.03 19.43
N GLU A 97 -1.21 -16.31 19.35
CA GLU A 97 -1.28 -17.06 18.10
C GLU A 97 -2.71 -17.20 17.57
N ASN A 98 -3.66 -17.45 18.45
CA ASN A 98 -5.07 -17.52 18.07
C ASN A 98 -5.61 -16.17 17.60
N LEU A 99 -5.23 -15.07 18.26
CA LEU A 99 -5.57 -13.73 17.80
C LEU A 99 -4.94 -13.39 16.44
N MET A 100 -3.69 -13.82 16.19
CA MET A 100 -3.04 -13.66 14.88
C MET A 100 -3.80 -14.40 13.78
N LYS A 101 -4.20 -15.65 14.02
CA LYS A 101 -5.05 -16.42 13.06
C LYS A 101 -6.37 -15.72 12.74
N VAL A 102 -7.00 -15.11 13.76
CA VAL A 102 -8.22 -14.30 13.55
C VAL A 102 -7.90 -13.05 12.70
N CYS A 103 -6.78 -12.37 12.93
CA CYS A 103 -6.36 -11.24 12.11
C CYS A 103 -6.12 -11.64 10.65
N ASP A 104 -5.52 -12.80 10.39
CA ASP A 104 -5.30 -13.32 9.03
C ASP A 104 -6.63 -13.64 8.33
N GLN A 105 -7.58 -14.24 9.03
CA GLN A 105 -8.93 -14.48 8.52
C GLN A 105 -9.65 -13.16 8.17
N LEU A 106 -9.56 -12.17 9.07
CA LEU A 106 -10.12 -10.84 8.82
C LEU A 106 -9.44 -10.14 7.64
N MET A 107 -8.12 -10.33 7.46
CA MET A 107 -7.39 -9.79 6.30
C MET A 107 -7.93 -10.36 4.99
N THR A 108 -8.10 -11.67 4.90
CA THR A 108 -8.71 -12.32 3.73
C THR A 108 -10.13 -11.81 3.48
N ALA A 109 -10.95 -11.70 4.54
CA ALA A 109 -12.30 -11.19 4.39
C ALA A 109 -12.37 -9.72 3.94
N ILE A 110 -11.39 -8.90 4.33
CA ILE A 110 -11.23 -7.51 3.87
C ILE A 110 -10.87 -7.49 2.38
N GLU A 111 -9.91 -8.32 1.95
CA GLU A 111 -9.49 -8.41 0.54
C GLU A 111 -10.65 -8.85 -0.38
N ASP A 112 -11.44 -9.84 0.06
CA ASP A 112 -12.62 -10.31 -0.65
C ASP A 112 -13.69 -9.20 -0.76
N GLU A 113 -13.94 -8.47 0.31
CA GLU A 113 -14.92 -7.37 0.29
C GLU A 113 -14.43 -6.19 -0.56
N GLU A 114 -13.13 -5.87 -0.53
CA GLU A 114 -12.54 -4.86 -1.42
C GLU A 114 -12.68 -5.25 -2.90
N LEU A 115 -12.52 -6.53 -3.23
CA LEU A 115 -12.74 -7.04 -4.58
C LEU A 115 -14.21 -6.86 -4.99
N ASN A 116 -15.14 -7.24 -4.13
CA ASN A 116 -16.58 -7.11 -4.36
C ASN A 116 -16.99 -5.63 -4.59
N VAL A 117 -16.45 -4.71 -3.80
CA VAL A 117 -16.69 -3.26 -4.00
C VAL A 117 -16.12 -2.79 -5.34
N ARG A 118 -14.91 -3.22 -5.71
CA ARG A 118 -14.28 -2.89 -6.99
C ARG A 118 -15.11 -3.37 -8.18
N GLU A 119 -15.61 -4.59 -8.12
CA GLU A 119 -16.48 -5.17 -9.16
C GLU A 119 -17.75 -4.34 -9.34
N LYS A 120 -18.45 -4.02 -8.25
CA LYS A 120 -19.66 -3.19 -8.28
C LYS A 120 -19.40 -1.79 -8.86
N LEU A 121 -18.30 -1.14 -8.44
CA LEU A 121 -17.93 0.16 -8.97
C LEU A 121 -17.57 0.09 -10.47
N SER A 122 -16.89 -0.97 -10.90
CA SER A 122 -16.56 -1.19 -12.30
C SER A 122 -17.80 -1.42 -13.15
N GLU A 123 -18.77 -2.17 -12.67
CA GLU A 123 -20.07 -2.36 -13.33
C GLU A 123 -20.84 -1.04 -13.48
N GLU A 124 -20.84 -0.20 -12.44
CA GLU A 124 -21.47 1.11 -12.51
C GLU A 124 -20.78 2.04 -13.52
N ILE A 125 -19.44 2.07 -13.52
CA ILE A 125 -18.67 2.93 -14.44
C ILE A 125 -18.83 2.44 -15.88
N SER A 126 -18.89 1.13 -16.12
CA SER A 126 -19.01 0.55 -17.47
C SER A 126 -20.28 1.04 -18.20
N LYS A 127 -21.34 1.38 -17.49
CA LYS A 127 -22.55 1.96 -18.07
C LYS A 127 -22.32 3.30 -18.79
N TYR A 128 -21.25 3.99 -18.42
CA TYR A 128 -20.86 5.30 -18.97
C TYR A 128 -19.68 5.23 -19.93
N GLU A 129 -19.18 4.03 -20.28
CA GLU A 129 -17.97 3.83 -21.10
C GLU A 129 -18.00 4.66 -22.39
N ALA A 130 -19.08 4.57 -23.17
CA ALA A 130 -19.20 5.29 -24.44
C ALA A 130 -19.12 6.82 -24.25
N VAL A 131 -19.76 7.34 -23.20
CA VAL A 131 -19.72 8.78 -22.89
C VAL A 131 -18.34 9.21 -22.43
N LEU A 132 -17.66 8.40 -21.62
CA LEU A 132 -16.32 8.69 -21.14
C LEU A 132 -15.31 8.70 -22.29
N LEU A 133 -15.37 7.70 -23.20
CA LEU A 133 -14.50 7.64 -24.37
C LEU A 133 -14.73 8.82 -25.32
N GLU A 134 -15.99 9.19 -25.58
CA GLU A 134 -16.31 10.36 -26.41
C GLU A 134 -15.83 11.66 -25.75
N ASN A 135 -15.96 11.81 -24.44
CA ASN A 135 -15.42 12.97 -23.74
C ASN A 135 -13.89 13.04 -23.82
N CYS A 136 -13.18 11.92 -23.69
CA CYS A 136 -11.72 11.88 -23.87
C CYS A 136 -11.32 12.30 -25.30
N ARG A 137 -12.05 11.83 -26.33
CA ARG A 137 -11.80 12.22 -27.73
C ARG A 137 -12.00 13.72 -27.91
N ARG A 138 -13.10 14.29 -27.42
CA ARG A 138 -13.41 15.75 -27.53
C ARG A 138 -12.38 16.61 -26.81
N ILE A 139 -11.94 16.19 -25.61
CA ILE A 139 -10.89 16.89 -24.87
C ILE A 139 -9.59 16.87 -25.66
N GLY A 140 -9.23 15.74 -26.27
CA GLY A 140 -8.04 15.64 -27.11
C GLY A 140 -8.10 16.54 -28.33
N GLU A 141 -9.24 16.63 -29.02
CA GLU A 141 -9.45 17.53 -30.15
C GLU A 141 -9.35 19.01 -29.74
N LEU A 142 -9.93 19.36 -28.58
CA LEU A 142 -9.84 20.71 -28.03
C LEU A 142 -8.39 21.07 -27.68
N ASP A 143 -7.65 20.16 -27.07
CA ASP A 143 -6.24 20.37 -26.70
C ASP A 143 -5.38 20.62 -27.93
N ILE A 144 -5.55 19.82 -28.99
CA ILE A 144 -4.86 20.02 -30.27
C ILE A 144 -5.24 21.37 -30.89
N THR A 145 -6.50 21.74 -30.87
CA THR A 145 -6.97 23.01 -31.43
C THR A 145 -6.40 24.19 -30.66
N LEU A 146 -6.41 24.12 -29.33
CA LEU A 146 -5.82 25.14 -28.46
C LEU A 146 -4.30 25.27 -28.67
N SER A 147 -3.61 24.15 -28.75
CA SER A 147 -2.17 24.12 -28.99
C SER A 147 -1.81 24.76 -30.33
N LYS A 148 -2.59 24.48 -31.40
CA LYS A 148 -2.41 25.13 -32.72
C LYS A 148 -2.67 26.64 -32.66
N ALA A 149 -3.71 27.06 -31.96
CA ALA A 149 -4.05 28.47 -31.80
C ALA A 149 -2.96 29.23 -31.04
N LEU A 150 -2.47 28.69 -29.93
CA LEU A 150 -1.36 29.27 -29.16
C LEU A 150 -0.05 29.34 -29.98
N TYR A 151 0.23 28.32 -30.79
CA TYR A 151 1.36 28.33 -31.69
C TYR A 151 1.22 29.42 -32.76
N ALA A 152 0.05 29.52 -33.38
CA ALA A 152 -0.25 30.53 -34.40
C ALA A 152 -0.12 31.96 -33.86
N GLU A 153 -0.65 32.21 -32.67
CA GLU A 153 -0.53 33.49 -31.96
C GLU A 153 0.95 33.84 -31.71
N LYS A 154 1.70 32.90 -31.13
CA LYS A 154 3.11 33.09 -30.78
C LYS A 154 3.99 33.35 -31.97
N HIS A 155 3.67 32.78 -33.14
CA HIS A 155 4.48 32.85 -34.35
C HIS A 155 3.87 33.74 -35.44
N ASN A 156 2.80 34.49 -35.12
CA ASN A 156 2.06 35.33 -36.06
C ASN A 156 1.66 34.60 -37.37
N CYS A 157 1.25 33.31 -37.19
CA CYS A 157 0.82 32.51 -38.32
C CYS A 157 -0.48 33.04 -38.91
N VAL A 158 -0.61 33.01 -40.23
CA VAL A 158 -1.84 33.33 -40.94
C VAL A 158 -2.47 32.04 -41.49
N MET A 159 -3.80 32.03 -41.67
CA MET A 159 -4.48 30.93 -42.30
C MET A 159 -4.19 30.92 -43.81
N PRO A 160 -3.68 29.83 -44.38
CA PRO A 160 -3.42 29.78 -45.82
C PRO A 160 -4.74 29.75 -46.60
N GLU A 161 -4.75 30.43 -47.74
CA GLU A 161 -5.81 30.26 -48.73
C GLU A 161 -5.50 29.03 -49.59
N ILE A 162 -6.50 28.17 -49.72
CA ILE A 162 -6.39 26.95 -50.53
C ILE A 162 -6.88 27.28 -51.92
N ALA A 163 -5.96 27.29 -52.93
CA ALA A 163 -6.31 27.47 -54.32
C ALA A 163 -6.51 26.10 -55.02
N ASP A 164 -7.39 26.04 -55.99
CA ASP A 164 -7.62 24.86 -56.84
C ASP A 164 -6.49 24.61 -57.84
N GLU A 165 -5.59 25.56 -57.95
CA GLU A 165 -4.42 25.52 -58.87
C GLU A 165 -3.18 25.04 -58.11
N HIS A 166 -2.24 24.39 -58.80
CA HIS A 166 -0.95 23.95 -58.24
C HIS A 166 0.03 25.13 -58.04
N ILE A 167 -0.38 26.11 -57.28
CA ILE A 167 0.38 27.30 -56.93
C ILE A 167 0.74 27.25 -55.46
N LEU A 168 2.00 27.54 -55.12
CA LEU A 168 2.48 27.73 -53.76
C LEU A 168 3.12 29.12 -53.68
N GLU A 169 2.44 30.06 -53.02
CA GLU A 169 2.85 31.44 -52.87
C GLU A 169 3.07 31.76 -51.38
N PHE A 170 4.20 32.37 -51.09
CA PHE A 170 4.53 32.83 -49.73
C PHE A 170 4.79 34.32 -49.75
N GLU A 171 4.11 35.06 -48.90
CA GLU A 171 4.44 36.42 -48.57
C GLU A 171 5.18 36.49 -47.24
N ASP A 172 6.34 37.09 -47.17
CA ASP A 172 7.16 37.33 -45.96
C ASP A 172 7.41 36.03 -45.12
N GLY A 173 8.04 35.02 -45.73
CA GLY A 173 8.44 33.76 -45.10
C GLY A 173 9.79 33.83 -44.35
#